data_b97aa3a4a99f6eeffb0635299a4a1d5a
#
_entry.id   b97aa3a4a99f6eeffb0635299a4a1d5a
#
_cell.length_a   1.000
_cell.length_b   1.000
_cell.length_c   1.000
_cell.angle_alpha   90.00
_cell.angle_beta   90.00
_cell.angle_gamma   90.00
#
_symmetry.space_group_name_H-M   'P 1'
#
loop_
_entity.id
_entity.type
_entity.pdbx_description
1 polymer ?
#
loop_
_entity_poly.entity_id
_entity_poly.type
_entity_poly.pdbx_seq_one_letter_code
_entity_poly.pdbx_strand_id
1 'polypeptide(L)'
;GLGDVYKRQVAKGVAAVTGIPLDAASVVRKKHTETQTSKSAYERWKNVNGIFHLRYPERFVGKHILLVDDVLTTGATITTCADVFRDVEGVRISVLTLAVANF
;
A
#
# COMPACT_ATOMS: atom_id res chain seq x y z
N GLY A 1 -2.34 3.24 13.79
CA GLY A 1 -1.17 3.26 14.65
C GLY A 1 -0.27 4.44 14.41
N LEU A 2 0.76 4.56 15.23
CA LEU A 2 1.68 5.69 15.17
C LEU A 2 2.40 5.78 13.82
N GLY A 3 2.80 4.64 13.28
CA GLY A 3 3.45 4.59 11.97
C GLY A 3 2.57 5.12 10.84
N ASP A 4 1.28 4.88 10.91
CA ASP A 4 0.35 5.37 9.88
C ASP A 4 0.24 6.90 9.91
N VAL A 5 0.31 7.50 11.09
CA VAL A 5 0.30 8.95 11.24
C VAL A 5 1.52 9.56 10.56
N TYR A 6 2.70 9.01 10.81
CA TYR A 6 3.94 9.51 10.19
C TYR A 6 3.95 9.32 8.69
N LYS A 7 3.50 8.18 8.19
CA LYS A 7 3.40 7.94 6.74
C LYS A 7 2.52 8.98 6.07
N ARG A 8 1.39 9.29 6.68
CA ARG A 8 0.46 10.27 6.14
C ARG A 8 1.08 11.67 6.13
N GLN A 9 1.80 12.03 7.18
CA GLN A 9 2.47 13.33 7.24
C GLN A 9 3.56 13.47 6.18
N VAL A 10 4.36 12.43 5.96
CA VAL A 10 5.37 12.41 4.90
C VAL A 10 4.70 12.59 3.54
N ALA A 11 3.64 11.84 3.28
CA ALA A 11 2.92 11.93 2.01
C ALA A 11 2.32 13.33 1.80
N LYS A 12 1.76 13.94 2.84
CA LYS A 12 1.26 15.32 2.76
C LYS A 12 2.35 16.31 2.44
N GLY A 13 3.55 16.14 3.04
CA GLY A 13 4.68 16.99 2.76
C GLY A 13 5.14 16.88 1.30
N VAL A 14 5.24 15.67 0.79
CA VAL A 14 5.61 15.43 -0.61
C VAL A 14 4.57 16.06 -1.55
N ALA A 15 3.29 15.88 -1.27
CA ALA A 15 2.21 16.45 -2.08
C ALA A 15 2.27 17.98 -2.08
N ALA A 16 2.54 18.60 -0.92
CA ALA A 16 2.61 20.05 -0.80
C ALA A 16 3.75 20.65 -1.62
N VAL A 17 4.90 19.96 -1.66
CA VAL A 17 6.09 20.46 -2.37
C VAL A 17 6.01 20.17 -3.87
N THR A 18 5.53 19.00 -4.25
CA THR A 18 5.54 18.54 -5.66
C THR A 18 4.29 18.90 -6.43
N GLY A 19 3.19 19.20 -5.76
CA GLY A 19 1.90 19.39 -6.39
C GLY A 19 1.21 18.09 -6.81
N ILE A 20 1.79 16.93 -6.49
CA ILE A 20 1.18 15.63 -6.78
C ILE A 20 -0.02 15.43 -5.84
N PRO A 21 -1.19 15.06 -6.37
CA PRO A 21 -2.36 14.82 -5.52
C PRO A 21 -2.11 13.68 -4.51
N LEU A 22 -2.56 13.89 -3.28
CA LEU A 22 -2.50 12.87 -2.25
C LEU A 22 -3.78 12.04 -2.26
N ASP A 23 -3.64 10.72 -2.29
CA ASP A 23 -4.76 9.80 -2.16
C ASP A 23 -4.51 8.90 -0.95
N ALA A 24 -5.27 9.13 0.11
CA ALA A 24 -5.20 8.35 1.34
C ALA A 24 -6.40 7.41 1.51
N ALA A 25 -7.27 7.33 0.51
CA ALA A 25 -8.57 6.65 0.66
C ALA A 25 -8.76 5.47 -0.29
N SER A 26 -8.02 5.39 -1.39
CA SER A 26 -8.27 4.36 -2.41
C SER A 26 -7.71 2.99 -2.05
N VAL A 27 -6.58 2.94 -1.33
CA VAL A 27 -6.05 1.68 -0.82
C VAL A 27 -6.46 1.55 0.64
N VAL A 28 -7.27 0.55 0.93
CA VAL A 28 -7.80 0.33 2.28
C VAL A 28 -7.37 -1.03 2.80
N ARG A 29 -7.21 -1.12 4.11
CA ARG A 29 -6.89 -2.38 4.76
C ARG A 29 -8.18 -3.13 5.02
N LYS A 30 -8.24 -4.39 4.57
CA LYS A 30 -9.38 -5.25 4.86
C LYS A 30 -9.34 -5.69 6.32
N LYS A 31 -10.51 -5.73 6.94
CA LYS A 31 -10.63 -6.28 8.29
C LYS A 31 -10.57 -7.81 8.22
N HIS A 32 -9.80 -8.40 9.13
CA HIS A 32 -9.83 -9.84 9.30
C HIS A 32 -11.15 -10.25 9.96
N THR A 33 -11.74 -11.32 9.44
CA THR A 33 -12.91 -11.93 10.04
C THR A 33 -12.50 -13.18 10.80
N GLU A 34 -13.28 -13.56 11.82
CA GLU A 34 -13.01 -14.74 12.64
C GLU A 34 -12.99 -16.03 11.82
N THR A 35 -13.73 -16.07 10.74
CA THR A 35 -13.77 -17.25 9.86
C THR A 35 -12.40 -17.61 9.27
N GLN A 36 -11.45 -16.74 9.33
CA GLN A 36 -10.12 -16.99 8.80
C GLN A 36 -9.29 -17.95 9.65
N THR A 37 -9.68 -18.14 10.90
CA THR A 37 -8.92 -18.99 11.83
C THR A 37 -8.96 -20.47 11.46
N SER A 38 -9.96 -20.91 10.71
CA SER A 38 -10.12 -22.31 10.31
C SER A 38 -9.57 -22.63 8.93
N LYS A 39 -8.92 -21.68 8.29
CA LYS A 39 -8.46 -21.86 6.92
C LYS A 39 -7.13 -22.60 6.86
N SER A 40 -6.87 -23.23 5.71
CA SER A 40 -5.62 -23.92 5.43
C SER A 40 -4.45 -22.93 5.37
N ALA A 41 -3.21 -23.48 5.40
CA ALA A 41 -2.02 -22.64 5.28
C ALA A 41 -2.00 -21.85 3.97
N TYR A 42 -2.47 -22.45 2.87
CA TYR A 42 -2.57 -21.78 1.58
C TYR A 42 -3.54 -20.59 1.64
N GLU A 43 -4.70 -20.81 2.23
CA GLU A 43 -5.71 -19.75 2.37
C GLU A 43 -5.22 -18.62 3.28
N ARG A 44 -4.48 -18.97 4.35
CA ARG A 44 -3.89 -17.96 5.22
C ARG A 44 -2.86 -17.12 4.47
N TRP A 45 -2.02 -17.77 3.65
CA TRP A 45 -1.05 -17.05 2.82
C TRP A 45 -1.77 -16.12 1.84
N LYS A 46 -2.80 -16.61 1.19
CA LYS A 46 -3.61 -15.81 0.27
C LYS A 46 -4.25 -14.61 0.97
N ASN A 47 -4.74 -14.81 2.20
CA ASN A 47 -5.35 -13.74 2.97
C ASN A 47 -4.34 -12.68 3.41
N VAL A 48 -3.10 -13.08 3.72
CA VAL A 48 -2.05 -12.13 4.03
C VAL A 48 -1.75 -11.24 2.82
N ASN A 49 -1.67 -11.85 1.63
CA ASN A 49 -1.48 -11.08 0.40
C ASN A 49 -2.70 -10.25 0.02
N GLY A 50 -3.87 -10.59 0.54
CA GLY A 50 -5.12 -9.87 0.31
C GLY A 50 -5.48 -8.87 1.40
N ILE A 51 -4.52 -8.44 2.25
CA ILE A 51 -4.79 -7.49 3.34
C ILE A 51 -5.29 -6.14 2.83
N PHE A 52 -4.74 -5.68 1.71
CA PHE A 52 -5.14 -4.41 1.14
C PHE A 52 -6.12 -4.61 -0.01
N HIS A 53 -6.98 -3.63 -0.18
CA HIS A 53 -7.96 -3.61 -1.25
C HIS A 53 -7.93 -2.25 -1.94
N LEU A 54 -7.94 -2.27 -3.28
CA LEU A 54 -7.98 -1.05 -4.08
C LEU A 54 -9.42 -0.72 -4.41
N ARG A 55 -9.84 0.48 -4.01
CA ARG A 55 -11.12 1.05 -4.39
C ARG A 55 -10.94 1.81 -5.68
N TYR A 56 -11.91 1.73 -6.57
CA TYR A 56 -11.95 2.49 -7.81
C TYR A 56 -10.71 2.26 -8.70
N PRO A 57 -10.39 1.00 -9.05
CA PRO A 57 -9.20 0.71 -9.85
C PRO A 57 -9.19 1.42 -11.20
N GLU A 58 -10.35 1.72 -11.75
CA GLU A 58 -10.49 2.42 -13.03
C GLU A 58 -9.86 3.82 -13.02
N ARG A 59 -9.71 4.42 -11.84
CA ARG A 59 -9.08 5.73 -11.72
C ARG A 59 -7.58 5.71 -11.94
N PHE A 60 -6.98 4.54 -11.88
CA PHE A 60 -5.52 4.39 -11.89
C PHE A 60 -4.97 3.85 -13.20
N VAL A 61 -5.84 3.56 -14.16
CA VAL A 61 -5.42 3.06 -15.48
C VAL A 61 -4.45 4.06 -16.11
N GLY A 62 -3.28 3.58 -16.50
CA GLY A 62 -2.23 4.39 -17.12
C GLY A 62 -1.55 5.40 -16.21
N LYS A 63 -1.82 5.38 -14.91
CA LYS A 63 -1.25 6.34 -13.97
C LYS A 63 0.09 5.86 -13.41
N HIS A 64 0.89 6.81 -13.00
CA HIS A 64 2.13 6.55 -12.27
C HIS A 64 1.86 6.84 -10.78
N ILE A 65 1.96 5.81 -9.96
CA ILE A 65 1.62 5.86 -8.54
C ILE A 65 2.92 5.97 -7.73
N LEU A 66 2.95 6.90 -6.79
CA LEU A 66 4.04 7.00 -5.83
C LEU A 66 3.56 6.47 -4.48
N LEU A 67 4.11 5.34 -4.05
CA LEU A 67 3.86 4.79 -2.72
C LEU A 67 4.86 5.39 -1.74
N VAL A 68 4.37 5.88 -0.61
CA VAL A 68 5.20 6.52 0.40
C VAL A 68 5.19 5.69 1.67
N ASP A 69 6.38 5.36 2.17
CA ASP A 69 6.56 4.68 3.45
C ASP A 69 7.64 5.41 4.24
N ASP A 70 7.54 5.41 5.57
CA ASP A 70 8.53 6.09 6.40
C ASP A 70 9.84 5.32 6.50
N VAL A 71 9.78 4.02 6.79
CA VAL A 71 10.95 3.16 6.94
C VAL A 71 10.74 1.87 6.16
N LEU A 72 11.66 1.56 5.26
CA LEU A 72 11.66 0.30 4.52
C LEU A 72 12.49 -0.71 5.31
N THR A 73 11.86 -1.81 5.72
CA THR A 73 12.54 -2.92 6.40
C THR A 73 12.70 -4.09 5.44
N THR A 74 11.71 -4.98 5.38
CA THR A 74 11.73 -6.11 4.46
C THR A 74 11.13 -5.80 3.10
N GLY A 75 10.41 -4.70 2.99
CA GLY A 75 9.65 -4.36 1.80
C GLY A 75 8.29 -5.04 1.72
N ALA A 76 7.92 -5.86 2.71
CA ALA A 76 6.68 -6.64 2.66
C ALA A 76 5.44 -5.75 2.56
N THR A 77 5.37 -4.68 3.33
CA THR A 77 4.23 -3.76 3.32
C THR A 77 4.09 -3.07 1.96
N ILE A 78 5.20 -2.57 1.42
CA ILE A 78 5.21 -1.91 0.11
C ILE A 78 4.83 -2.89 -0.99
N THR A 79 5.38 -4.10 -0.96
CA THR A 79 5.09 -5.12 -1.97
C THR A 79 3.61 -5.50 -1.94
N THR A 80 3.07 -5.71 -0.75
CA THR A 80 1.65 -6.07 -0.58
C THR A 80 0.75 -4.93 -1.04
N CYS A 81 1.10 -3.70 -0.71
CA CYS A 81 0.34 -2.53 -1.14
C CYS A 81 0.42 -2.33 -2.66
N ALA A 82 1.59 -2.52 -3.26
CA ALA A 82 1.76 -2.41 -4.72
C ALA A 82 0.96 -3.48 -5.46
N ASP A 83 0.82 -4.66 -4.86
CA ASP A 83 0.13 -5.78 -5.49
C ASP A 83 -1.34 -5.49 -5.78
N VAL A 84 -1.96 -4.55 -5.05
CA VAL A 84 -3.37 -4.19 -5.32
C VAL A 84 -3.54 -3.55 -6.69
N PHE A 85 -2.47 -3.03 -7.28
CA PHE A 85 -2.50 -2.41 -8.60
C PHE A 85 -2.11 -3.37 -9.73
N ARG A 86 -1.83 -4.63 -9.41
CA ARG A 86 -1.30 -5.60 -10.37
C ARG A 86 -2.14 -5.75 -11.62
N ASP A 87 -3.48 -5.73 -11.47
CA ASP A 87 -4.40 -5.93 -12.58
C ASP A 87 -4.86 -4.62 -13.22
N VAL A 88 -4.33 -3.49 -12.79
CA VAL A 88 -4.67 -2.20 -13.36
C VAL A 88 -3.78 -1.94 -14.58
N GLU A 89 -4.42 -1.79 -15.74
CA GLU A 89 -3.71 -1.66 -17.01
C GLU A 89 -2.88 -0.38 -17.06
N GLY A 90 -1.62 -0.54 -17.47
CA GLY A 90 -0.73 0.59 -17.71
C GLY A 90 -0.26 1.33 -16.47
N VAL A 91 -0.55 0.83 -15.27
CA VAL A 91 -0.11 1.48 -14.04
C VAL A 91 1.40 1.28 -13.87
N ARG A 92 2.08 2.32 -13.38
CA ARG A 92 3.48 2.24 -12.98
C ARG A 92 3.58 2.67 -11.52
N ILE A 93 4.51 2.05 -10.79
CA ILE A 93 4.66 2.28 -9.36
C ILE A 93 6.09 2.66 -9.04
N SER A 94 6.24 3.74 -8.29
CA SER A 94 7.49 4.15 -7.68
C SER A 94 7.32 4.18 -6.17
N VAL A 95 8.42 4.05 -5.44
CA VAL A 95 8.42 4.02 -3.99
C VAL A 95 9.31 5.12 -3.45
N LEU A 96 8.82 5.85 -2.48
CA LEU A 96 9.58 6.83 -1.73
C LEU A 96 9.62 6.41 -0.27
N THR A 97 10.82 6.29 0.30
CA THR A 97 10.99 6.02 1.72
C THR A 97 12.03 6.97 2.30
N LEU A 98 11.85 7.36 3.57
CA LEU A 98 12.80 8.25 4.26
C LEU A 98 14.02 7.50 4.76
N ALA A 99 13.88 6.22 5.08
CA ALA A 99 14.98 5.44 5.65
C ALA A 99 14.83 3.97 5.26
N VAL A 100 15.98 3.29 5.22
CA VAL A 100 16.04 1.84 5.05
C VAL A 100 16.72 1.28 6.29
N ALA A 101 16.06 0.33 6.95
CA ALA A 101 16.61 -0.33 8.12
C ALA A 101 17.17 -1.70 7.73
N ASN A 102 18.44 -1.91 8.04
CA ASN A 102 19.11 -3.21 7.86
C ASN A 102 19.31 -3.85 9.22
N PHE A 103 18.79 -5.05 9.37
CA PHE A 103 18.93 -5.82 10.61
C PHE A 103 19.75 -7.09 10.37
#